data_779bd234f950b4e2a9fd40021cf928d5
#
_entry.id   779bd234f950b4e2a9fd40021cf928d5
#
_cell.length_a   1.000
_cell.length_b   1.000
_cell.length_c   1.000
_cell.angle_alpha   90.00
_cell.angle_beta   90.00
_cell.angle_gamma   90.00
#
_symmetry.space_group_name_H-M   'P 1'
#
loop_
_entity.id
_entity.type
_entity.pdbx_description
1 polymer ?
#
loop_
_entity_poly.entity_id
_entity_poly.type
_entity_poly.pdbx_seq_one_letter_code
_entity_poly.pdbx_strand_id
1 'polypeptide(L)'
;TGQVGNEVKVGDAVTVKVGTETYQTTVNTDGKTWSVNVPGSVLAANGDISATVTTRDTAGNVTTANTSHVYGVDTVAPVASISIDNVTSDNVINTSESGQTIAVTGQVGNEVKAGDAVTVKVGTETYQTTVNTDGKTWSVNVPGSVLAANGDISASVTTRDTAGNATTANTSHAYGVDTVAPVASISIDNVTSDNVINVTESGQTIAVTGQVGNEVKVGDAVTVKVGTETYQTTV
;
A
#
# COMPACT_ATOMS: atom_id res chain seq x y z
N THR A 1 -16.21 -35.75 -3.76
CA THR A 1 -17.38 -36.41 -3.21
C THR A 1 -18.51 -36.45 -4.21
N GLY A 2 -19.39 -37.44 -4.10
CA GLY A 2 -20.56 -37.54 -4.95
C GLY A 2 -21.66 -38.34 -4.28
N GLN A 3 -22.79 -38.44 -4.96
CA GLN A 3 -23.96 -39.20 -4.53
C GLN A 3 -24.23 -40.38 -5.45
N VAL A 4 -24.81 -41.41 -4.90
CA VAL A 4 -25.33 -42.60 -5.61
C VAL A 4 -26.81 -42.81 -5.30
N GLY A 5 -27.51 -43.52 -6.15
CA GLY A 5 -28.92 -43.79 -5.98
C GLY A 5 -29.32 -45.15 -6.54
N ASN A 6 -30.63 -45.39 -6.58
CA ASN A 6 -31.24 -46.62 -7.06
C ASN A 6 -30.78 -47.86 -6.24
N GLU A 7 -30.28 -48.88 -6.90
CA GLU A 7 -29.87 -50.15 -6.31
C GLU A 7 -28.38 -50.20 -5.90
N VAL A 8 -27.67 -49.05 -5.94
CA VAL A 8 -26.29 -48.98 -5.46
C VAL A 8 -26.25 -49.14 -3.94
N LYS A 9 -25.29 -49.93 -3.44
CA LYS A 9 -25.24 -50.39 -2.05
C LYS A 9 -23.93 -49.92 -1.38
N VAL A 10 -23.95 -49.90 -0.05
CA VAL A 10 -22.73 -49.69 0.76
C VAL A 10 -21.66 -50.68 0.32
N GLY A 11 -20.46 -50.20 0.09
CA GLY A 11 -19.29 -50.98 -0.32
C GLY A 11 -19.17 -51.24 -1.83
N ASP A 12 -20.16 -50.83 -2.65
CA ASP A 12 -20.01 -50.90 -4.12
C ASP A 12 -18.81 -50.07 -4.60
N ALA A 13 -18.09 -50.63 -5.57
CA ALA A 13 -16.85 -49.99 -6.06
C ALA A 13 -17.14 -48.73 -6.88
N VAL A 14 -16.45 -47.68 -6.52
CA VAL A 14 -16.43 -46.38 -7.27
C VAL A 14 -15.03 -46.13 -7.82
N THR A 15 -14.96 -45.88 -9.12
CA THR A 15 -13.74 -45.54 -9.83
C THR A 15 -13.83 -44.08 -10.30
N VAL A 16 -12.91 -43.26 -9.93
CA VAL A 16 -12.83 -41.87 -10.33
C VAL A 16 -11.62 -41.67 -11.25
N LYS A 17 -11.81 -40.98 -12.39
CA LYS A 17 -10.75 -40.66 -13.36
C LYS A 17 -10.61 -39.18 -13.49
N VAL A 18 -9.34 -38.69 -13.46
CA VAL A 18 -8.95 -37.33 -13.72
C VAL A 18 -7.77 -37.38 -14.71
N GLY A 19 -8.03 -36.99 -15.96
CA GLY A 19 -7.06 -37.19 -17.02
C GLY A 19 -6.70 -38.68 -17.18
N THR A 20 -5.42 -39.02 -17.03
CA THR A 20 -4.89 -40.38 -17.09
C THR A 20 -4.91 -41.10 -15.74
N GLU A 21 -5.06 -40.38 -14.65
CA GLU A 21 -5.03 -40.92 -13.29
C GLU A 21 -6.36 -41.55 -12.89
N THR A 22 -6.27 -42.65 -12.12
CA THR A 22 -7.44 -43.38 -11.66
C THR A 22 -7.36 -43.56 -10.15
N TYR A 23 -8.45 -43.24 -9.46
CA TYR A 23 -8.62 -43.36 -8.01
C TYR A 23 -9.78 -44.26 -7.71
N GLN A 24 -9.63 -45.14 -6.72
CA GLN A 24 -10.66 -46.08 -6.31
C GLN A 24 -11.15 -45.80 -4.90
N THR A 25 -12.43 -45.94 -4.69
CA THR A 25 -13.09 -45.86 -3.39
C THR A 25 -14.33 -46.74 -3.41
N THR A 26 -15.11 -46.71 -2.35
CA THR A 26 -16.39 -47.43 -2.26
C THR A 26 -17.49 -46.48 -1.79
N VAL A 27 -18.73 -46.90 -1.99
CA VAL A 27 -19.91 -46.23 -1.44
C VAL A 27 -19.86 -46.30 0.09
N ASN A 28 -20.04 -45.14 0.72
CA ASN A 28 -19.98 -44.95 2.16
C ASN A 28 -21.08 -45.72 2.91
N THR A 29 -20.93 -45.80 4.22
CA THR A 29 -21.88 -46.52 5.11
C THR A 29 -23.30 -45.95 5.14
N ASP A 30 -23.49 -44.73 4.64
CA ASP A 30 -24.83 -44.13 4.46
C ASP A 30 -25.58 -44.68 3.25
N GLY A 31 -24.91 -45.45 2.38
CA GLY A 31 -25.48 -46.05 1.16
C GLY A 31 -25.84 -45.01 0.09
N LYS A 32 -25.45 -43.76 0.25
CA LYS A 32 -25.86 -42.62 -0.62
C LYS A 32 -24.72 -41.80 -1.14
N THR A 33 -23.59 -41.79 -0.46
CA THR A 33 -22.43 -40.92 -0.80
C THR A 33 -21.16 -41.73 -1.01
N TRP A 34 -20.20 -41.10 -1.68
CA TRP A 34 -18.82 -41.59 -1.81
C TRP A 34 -17.84 -40.44 -1.74
N SER A 35 -16.60 -40.72 -1.37
CA SER A 35 -15.51 -39.73 -1.37
C SER A 35 -14.20 -40.41 -1.71
N VAL A 36 -13.33 -39.64 -2.39
CA VAL A 36 -11.94 -40.01 -2.68
C VAL A 36 -11.07 -38.76 -2.63
N ASN A 37 -9.85 -38.92 -2.17
CA ASN A 37 -8.88 -37.83 -2.17
C ASN A 37 -8.09 -37.84 -3.50
N VAL A 38 -8.10 -36.71 -4.20
CA VAL A 38 -7.34 -36.50 -5.43
C VAL A 38 -6.36 -35.35 -5.16
N PRO A 39 -5.08 -35.48 -5.49
CA PRO A 39 -4.13 -34.37 -5.35
C PRO A 39 -4.57 -33.14 -6.14
N GLY A 40 -4.47 -31.95 -5.53
CA GLY A 40 -4.82 -30.69 -6.19
C GLY A 40 -4.02 -30.44 -7.47
N SER A 41 -2.76 -30.90 -7.54
CA SER A 41 -1.91 -30.81 -8.73
C SER A 41 -2.48 -31.61 -9.92
N VAL A 42 -3.09 -32.76 -9.66
CA VAL A 42 -3.76 -33.55 -10.70
C VAL A 42 -5.01 -32.83 -11.19
N LEU A 43 -5.81 -32.29 -10.28
CA LEU A 43 -6.99 -31.49 -10.64
C LEU A 43 -6.57 -30.22 -11.40
N ALA A 44 -5.49 -29.55 -11.00
CA ALA A 44 -5.00 -28.35 -11.66
C ALA A 44 -4.45 -28.61 -13.09
N ALA A 45 -3.98 -29.82 -13.36
CA ALA A 45 -3.51 -30.23 -14.69
C ALA A 45 -4.64 -30.65 -15.65
N ASN A 46 -5.87 -30.73 -15.18
CA ASN A 46 -7.02 -31.18 -15.93
C ASN A 46 -8.19 -30.18 -15.77
N GLY A 47 -9.32 -30.41 -16.37
CA GLY A 47 -10.49 -29.52 -16.28
C GLY A 47 -11.78 -30.31 -16.16
N ASP A 48 -11.66 -31.62 -16.10
CA ASP A 48 -12.79 -32.53 -15.98
C ASP A 48 -12.47 -33.72 -15.07
N ILE A 49 -13.50 -34.30 -14.50
CA ILE A 49 -13.46 -35.49 -13.66
C ILE A 49 -14.65 -36.41 -14.02
N SER A 50 -14.41 -37.68 -14.08
CA SER A 50 -15.48 -38.67 -14.25
C SER A 50 -15.48 -39.68 -13.12
N ALA A 51 -16.66 -40.20 -12.81
CA ALA A 51 -16.86 -41.26 -11.83
C ALA A 51 -17.74 -42.36 -12.37
N THR A 52 -17.40 -43.59 -12.00
CA THR A 52 -18.12 -44.78 -12.38
C THR A 52 -18.39 -45.63 -11.14
N VAL A 53 -19.63 -46.04 -10.91
CA VAL A 53 -19.99 -46.98 -9.86
C VAL A 53 -20.49 -48.28 -10.49
N THR A 54 -20.08 -49.41 -9.91
CA THR A 54 -20.54 -50.74 -10.34
C THR A 54 -21.25 -51.41 -9.19
N THR A 55 -22.50 -51.83 -9.39
CA THR A 55 -23.30 -52.56 -8.42
C THR A 55 -23.68 -53.93 -8.96
N ARG A 56 -23.99 -54.88 -8.05
CA ARG A 56 -24.44 -56.25 -8.36
C ARG A 56 -25.69 -56.56 -7.59
N ASP A 57 -26.64 -57.25 -8.23
CA ASP A 57 -27.79 -57.80 -7.54
C ASP A 57 -27.43 -59.14 -6.85
N THR A 58 -28.41 -59.72 -6.17
CA THR A 58 -28.28 -61.06 -5.48
C THR A 58 -28.08 -62.19 -6.42
N ALA A 59 -28.50 -62.07 -7.67
CA ALA A 59 -28.32 -63.07 -8.74
C ALA A 59 -26.97 -62.98 -9.44
N GLY A 60 -26.17 -61.93 -9.13
CA GLY A 60 -24.85 -61.67 -9.72
C GLY A 60 -24.86 -60.82 -10.97
N ASN A 61 -26.03 -60.27 -11.40
CA ASN A 61 -26.07 -59.35 -12.52
C ASN A 61 -25.40 -58.02 -12.17
N VAL A 62 -24.68 -57.46 -13.12
CA VAL A 62 -23.84 -56.24 -12.95
C VAL A 62 -24.45 -55.09 -13.68
N THR A 63 -24.51 -53.93 -12.99
CA THR A 63 -24.85 -52.64 -13.62
C THR A 63 -23.79 -51.61 -13.29
N THR A 64 -23.44 -50.77 -14.28
CA THR A 64 -22.48 -49.67 -14.14
C THR A 64 -23.17 -48.36 -14.51
N ALA A 65 -23.04 -47.37 -13.63
CA ALA A 65 -23.44 -46.01 -13.88
C ALA A 65 -22.21 -45.09 -13.90
N ASN A 66 -22.24 -44.08 -14.76
CA ASN A 66 -21.13 -43.10 -14.89
C ASN A 66 -21.67 -41.68 -14.94
N THR A 67 -20.80 -40.74 -14.54
CA THR A 67 -21.06 -39.32 -14.61
C THR A 67 -19.74 -38.58 -14.84
N SER A 68 -19.82 -37.32 -15.32
CA SER A 68 -18.67 -36.44 -15.45
C SER A 68 -19.03 -35.04 -14.99
N HIS A 69 -18.01 -34.29 -14.57
CA HIS A 69 -18.13 -32.94 -14.12
C HIS A 69 -16.92 -32.09 -14.63
N VAL A 70 -17.21 -30.95 -15.25
CA VAL A 70 -16.20 -29.99 -15.72
C VAL A 70 -16.05 -28.92 -14.67
N TYR A 71 -14.80 -28.50 -14.40
CA TYR A 71 -14.48 -27.42 -13.46
C TYR A 71 -13.44 -26.47 -14.07
N GLY A 72 -13.45 -25.23 -13.61
CA GLY A 72 -12.43 -24.23 -14.00
C GLY A 72 -11.12 -24.44 -13.24
N VAL A 73 -10.03 -24.16 -13.91
CA VAL A 73 -8.68 -24.12 -13.32
C VAL A 73 -8.06 -22.76 -13.63
N ASP A 74 -7.68 -22.04 -12.58
CA ASP A 74 -6.90 -20.81 -12.67
C ASP A 74 -5.80 -20.85 -11.59
N THR A 75 -4.58 -21.00 -12.02
CA THR A 75 -3.39 -21.07 -11.16
C THR A 75 -2.42 -19.91 -11.43
N VAL A 76 -2.85 -18.90 -12.19
CA VAL A 76 -2.05 -17.73 -12.52
C VAL A 76 -2.33 -16.63 -11.51
N ALA A 77 -1.32 -16.27 -10.73
CA ALA A 77 -1.46 -15.16 -9.79
C ALA A 77 -1.48 -13.81 -10.54
N PRO A 78 -2.28 -12.82 -10.06
CA PRO A 78 -2.34 -11.50 -10.67
C PRO A 78 -1.00 -10.77 -10.57
N VAL A 79 -0.74 -9.85 -11.49
CA VAL A 79 0.44 -8.98 -11.45
C VAL A 79 0.10 -7.70 -10.67
N ALA A 80 1.01 -7.24 -9.81
CA ALA A 80 0.82 -6.04 -8.99
C ALA A 80 2.04 -5.11 -9.05
N SER A 81 1.82 -3.81 -8.94
CA SER A 81 2.85 -2.80 -8.71
C SER A 81 2.35 -1.73 -7.75
N ILE A 82 3.30 -1.11 -7.02
CA ILE A 82 3.03 0.00 -6.10
C ILE A 82 4.22 0.97 -6.10
N SER A 83 3.94 2.26 -5.97
CA SER A 83 4.93 3.32 -5.76
C SER A 83 4.52 4.24 -4.61
N ILE A 84 5.47 5.01 -4.09
CA ILE A 84 5.27 6.08 -3.10
C ILE A 84 5.72 7.37 -3.76
N ASP A 85 4.91 8.43 -3.64
CA ASP A 85 5.26 9.77 -4.08
C ASP A 85 6.17 10.46 -3.02
N ASN A 86 6.70 11.63 -3.33
CA ASN A 86 7.39 12.45 -2.34
C ASN A 86 6.49 12.71 -1.13
N VAL A 87 7.03 12.58 0.08
CA VAL A 87 6.25 12.78 1.33
C VAL A 87 5.82 14.23 1.54
N THR A 88 6.60 15.17 1.00
CA THR A 88 6.32 16.62 0.92
C THR A 88 6.71 17.13 -0.46
N SER A 89 6.44 18.39 -0.77
CA SER A 89 6.74 18.98 -2.08
C SER A 89 8.24 18.95 -2.45
N ASP A 90 9.11 19.06 -1.45
CA ASP A 90 10.58 19.02 -1.60
C ASP A 90 11.20 17.70 -1.13
N ASN A 91 10.36 16.76 -0.69
CA ASN A 91 10.76 15.47 -0.14
C ASN A 91 11.65 15.58 1.12
N VAL A 92 11.47 16.63 1.91
CA VAL A 92 12.17 16.87 3.19
C VAL A 92 11.14 17.22 4.27
N ILE A 93 11.23 16.60 5.43
CA ILE A 93 10.39 16.94 6.59
C ILE A 93 11.11 18.03 7.39
N ASN A 94 10.54 19.23 7.43
CA ASN A 94 11.04 20.36 8.21
C ASN A 94 10.35 20.46 9.59
N THR A 95 10.77 21.43 10.42
CA THR A 95 10.21 21.67 11.76
C THR A 95 8.69 21.91 11.74
N SER A 96 8.17 22.66 10.77
CA SER A 96 6.73 22.93 10.68
C SER A 96 5.94 21.68 10.32
N GLU A 97 6.41 20.91 9.35
CA GLU A 97 5.78 19.68 8.88
C GLU A 97 5.83 18.56 9.91
N SER A 98 6.90 18.52 10.73
CA SER A 98 7.01 17.53 11.81
C SER A 98 5.90 17.66 12.85
N GLY A 99 5.27 18.82 12.99
CA GLY A 99 4.12 19.06 13.88
C GLY A 99 2.77 18.79 13.25
N GLN A 100 2.71 18.40 11.97
CA GLN A 100 1.46 18.21 11.21
C GLN A 100 1.18 16.76 10.91
N THR A 101 -0.01 16.49 10.37
CA THR A 101 -0.34 15.22 9.74
C THR A 101 -0.07 15.34 8.24
N ILE A 102 0.76 14.46 7.71
CA ILE A 102 1.15 14.42 6.30
C ILE A 102 0.36 13.35 5.57
N ALA A 103 -0.28 13.69 4.48
CA ALA A 103 -0.91 12.74 3.59
C ALA A 103 0.15 12.11 2.69
N VAL A 104 0.56 10.90 3.00
CA VAL A 104 1.44 10.10 2.15
C VAL A 104 0.61 9.46 1.05
N THR A 105 1.04 9.64 -0.18
CA THR A 105 0.34 9.17 -1.39
C THR A 105 1.23 8.27 -2.24
N GLY A 106 0.61 7.60 -3.20
CA GLY A 106 1.32 6.84 -4.20
C GLY A 106 0.37 6.22 -5.22
N GLN A 107 0.95 5.46 -6.13
CA GLN A 107 0.24 4.85 -7.23
C GLN A 107 0.33 3.33 -7.17
N VAL A 108 -0.66 2.69 -7.75
CA VAL A 108 -0.69 1.25 -8.00
C VAL A 108 -0.94 0.98 -9.47
N GLY A 109 -0.60 -0.21 -9.93
CA GLY A 109 -0.78 -0.58 -11.33
C GLY A 109 -0.94 -2.07 -11.57
N ASN A 110 -1.04 -2.42 -12.85
CA ASN A 110 -1.33 -3.75 -13.34
C ASN A 110 -2.73 -4.21 -12.92
N GLU A 111 -2.85 -5.36 -12.24
CA GLU A 111 -4.15 -5.94 -11.86
C GLU A 111 -4.62 -5.56 -10.45
N VAL A 112 -3.96 -4.56 -9.84
CA VAL A 112 -4.40 -3.98 -8.56
C VAL A 112 -5.70 -3.22 -8.79
N LYS A 113 -6.65 -3.34 -7.86
CA LYS A 113 -8.02 -2.81 -7.97
C LYS A 113 -8.37 -1.89 -6.80
N ALA A 114 -9.37 -1.05 -7.03
CA ALA A 114 -10.01 -0.28 -5.97
C ALA A 114 -10.44 -1.19 -4.80
N GLY A 115 -10.09 -0.79 -3.59
CA GLY A 115 -10.36 -1.55 -2.37
C GLY A 115 -9.30 -2.58 -1.97
N ASP A 116 -8.31 -2.88 -2.82
CA ASP A 116 -7.19 -3.74 -2.43
C ASP A 116 -6.43 -3.13 -1.25
N ALA A 117 -5.99 -3.98 -0.33
CA ALA A 117 -5.35 -3.54 0.91
C ALA A 117 -3.95 -2.99 0.68
N VAL A 118 -3.68 -1.80 1.22
CA VAL A 118 -2.36 -1.15 1.24
C VAL A 118 -1.88 -1.04 2.69
N THR A 119 -0.66 -1.48 2.93
CA THR A 119 0.01 -1.37 4.22
C THR A 119 1.25 -0.50 4.08
N VAL A 120 1.35 0.55 4.89
CA VAL A 120 2.47 1.49 4.90
C VAL A 120 3.20 1.37 6.24
N LYS A 121 4.54 1.34 6.20
CA LYS A 121 5.39 1.27 7.40
C LYS A 121 6.39 2.42 7.42
N VAL A 122 6.50 3.07 8.57
CA VAL A 122 7.49 4.10 8.86
C VAL A 122 8.15 3.72 10.20
N GLY A 123 9.41 3.32 10.15
CA GLY A 123 10.08 2.74 11.31
C GLY A 123 9.31 1.51 11.83
N THR A 124 8.86 1.56 13.09
CA THR A 124 8.06 0.50 13.73
C THR A 124 6.56 0.66 13.56
N GLU A 125 6.09 1.84 13.12
CA GLU A 125 4.68 2.15 12.98
C GLU A 125 4.11 1.58 11.68
N THR A 126 2.87 1.12 11.74
CA THR A 126 2.17 0.54 10.59
C THR A 126 0.81 1.23 10.41
N TYR A 127 0.55 1.67 9.19
CA TYR A 127 -0.68 2.32 8.77
C TYR A 127 -1.35 1.49 7.70
N GLN A 128 -2.67 1.36 7.76
CA GLN A 128 -3.44 0.61 6.78
C GLN A 128 -4.41 1.52 6.04
N THR A 129 -4.51 1.32 4.75
CA THR A 129 -5.47 1.97 3.87
C THR A 129 -5.86 1.02 2.74
N THR A 130 -6.59 1.49 1.77
CA THR A 130 -6.95 0.74 0.57
C THR A 130 -6.70 1.59 -0.67
N VAL A 131 -6.60 0.93 -1.80
CA VAL A 131 -6.58 1.59 -3.11
C VAL A 131 -7.87 2.38 -3.29
N ASN A 132 -7.74 3.62 -3.72
CA ASN A 132 -8.83 4.55 -3.93
C ASN A 132 -9.81 4.05 -5.02
N THR A 133 -10.97 4.67 -5.11
CA THR A 133 -12.03 4.30 -6.07
C THR A 133 -11.64 4.49 -7.53
N ASP A 134 -10.57 5.24 -7.81
CA ASP A 134 -9.99 5.38 -9.15
C ASP A 134 -9.22 4.13 -9.63
N GLY A 135 -8.93 3.19 -8.71
CA GLY A 135 -8.16 1.98 -8.97
C GLY A 135 -6.68 2.21 -9.31
N LYS A 136 -6.15 3.41 -9.06
CA LYS A 136 -4.81 3.83 -9.50
C LYS A 136 -3.98 4.45 -8.38
N THR A 137 -4.61 5.06 -7.40
CA THR A 137 -3.94 5.81 -6.33
C THR A 137 -4.29 5.26 -4.96
N TRP A 138 -3.46 5.59 -3.98
CA TRP A 138 -3.73 5.33 -2.57
C TRP A 138 -3.24 6.51 -1.73
N SER A 139 -3.78 6.67 -0.54
CA SER A 139 -3.35 7.69 0.42
C SER A 139 -3.53 7.20 1.85
N VAL A 140 -2.65 7.66 2.75
CA VAL A 140 -2.75 7.42 4.18
C VAL A 140 -2.17 8.62 4.94
N ASN A 141 -2.79 8.96 6.07
CA ASN A 141 -2.30 10.02 6.94
C ASN A 141 -1.27 9.47 7.92
N VAL A 142 -0.08 10.09 7.93
CA VAL A 142 1.02 9.76 8.84
C VAL A 142 1.38 11.01 9.66
N PRO A 143 1.53 10.92 10.99
CA PRO A 143 2.02 12.05 11.79
C PRO A 143 3.41 12.49 11.33
N GLY A 144 3.61 13.79 11.12
CA GLY A 144 4.90 14.35 10.71
C GLY A 144 6.02 14.06 11.72
N SER A 145 5.69 13.94 13.00
CA SER A 145 6.64 13.52 14.04
C SER A 145 7.19 12.10 13.85
N VAL A 146 6.38 11.20 13.30
CA VAL A 146 6.83 9.83 12.96
C VAL A 146 7.76 9.88 11.74
N LEU A 147 7.39 10.68 10.72
CA LEU A 147 8.27 10.89 9.56
C LEU A 147 9.58 11.56 9.98
N ALA A 148 9.55 12.60 10.84
CA ALA A 148 10.75 13.28 11.34
C ALA A 148 11.70 12.39 12.16
N ALA A 149 11.19 11.35 12.78
CA ALA A 149 11.99 10.37 13.53
C ALA A 149 12.61 9.27 12.65
N ASN A 150 12.29 9.25 11.36
CA ASN A 150 12.75 8.25 10.40
C ASN A 150 13.30 8.95 9.14
N GLY A 151 13.62 8.26 8.10
CA GLY A 151 14.13 8.83 6.84
C GLY A 151 13.74 7.96 5.65
N ASP A 152 12.95 6.93 5.92
CA ASP A 152 12.45 6.02 4.93
C ASP A 152 11.03 5.56 5.25
N ILE A 153 10.30 5.18 4.22
CA ILE A 153 8.94 4.68 4.27
C ILE A 153 8.82 3.52 3.29
N SER A 154 8.07 2.50 3.64
CA SER A 154 7.76 1.39 2.76
C SER A 154 6.26 1.18 2.64
N ALA A 155 5.83 0.69 1.48
CA ALA A 155 4.45 0.35 1.23
C ALA A 155 4.32 -1.01 0.53
N SER A 156 3.23 -1.70 0.81
CA SER A 156 2.86 -2.94 0.13
C SER A 156 1.39 -2.93 -0.25
N VAL A 157 1.05 -3.52 -1.40
CA VAL A 157 -0.32 -3.76 -1.83
C VAL A 157 -0.52 -5.23 -2.13
N THR A 158 -1.65 -5.79 -1.70
CA THR A 158 -2.02 -7.17 -2.00
C THR A 158 -3.29 -7.18 -2.84
N THR A 159 -3.21 -7.77 -4.04
CA THR A 159 -4.35 -7.99 -4.93
C THR A 159 -4.68 -9.46 -5.06
N ARG A 160 -5.93 -9.78 -5.40
CA ARG A 160 -6.42 -11.13 -5.65
C ARG A 160 -7.24 -11.17 -6.92
N ASP A 161 -7.12 -12.26 -7.67
CA ASP A 161 -8.02 -12.53 -8.78
C ASP A 161 -9.35 -13.15 -8.30
N THR A 162 -10.22 -13.51 -9.25
CA THR A 162 -11.53 -14.14 -8.97
C THR A 162 -11.41 -15.58 -8.51
N ALA A 163 -10.31 -16.26 -8.83
CA ALA A 163 -10.02 -17.63 -8.39
C ALA A 163 -9.42 -17.67 -6.97
N GLY A 164 -8.97 -16.52 -6.44
CA GLY A 164 -8.38 -16.40 -5.11
C GLY A 164 -6.85 -16.41 -5.09
N ASN A 165 -6.18 -16.50 -6.26
CA ASN A 165 -4.73 -16.35 -6.33
C ASN A 165 -4.34 -14.93 -5.91
N ALA A 166 -3.25 -14.78 -5.15
CA ALA A 166 -2.86 -13.50 -4.58
C ALA A 166 -1.42 -13.14 -4.91
N THR A 167 -1.18 -11.86 -5.13
CA THR A 167 0.15 -11.26 -5.26
C THR A 167 0.30 -10.06 -4.34
N THR A 168 1.49 -9.91 -3.75
CA THR A 168 1.86 -8.72 -2.97
C THR A 168 3.04 -8.03 -3.65
N ALA A 169 2.86 -6.76 -4.01
CA ALA A 169 3.94 -5.88 -4.45
C ALA A 169 4.41 -5.00 -3.30
N ASN A 170 5.70 -4.66 -3.29
CA ASN A 170 6.35 -3.85 -2.26
C ASN A 170 7.19 -2.75 -2.89
N THR A 171 7.33 -1.62 -2.18
CA THR A 171 8.20 -0.51 -2.54
C THR A 171 8.75 0.17 -1.29
N SER A 172 9.81 0.97 -1.45
CA SER A 172 10.32 1.86 -0.41
C SER A 172 10.70 3.20 -1.03
N HIS A 173 10.65 4.26 -0.21
CA HIS A 173 10.99 5.61 -0.59
C HIS A 173 11.77 6.29 0.54
N ALA A 174 12.91 6.90 0.20
CA ALA A 174 13.72 7.67 1.14
C ALA A 174 13.39 9.16 1.02
N TYR A 175 13.38 9.87 2.14
CA TYR A 175 13.16 11.31 2.21
C TYR A 175 14.14 11.96 3.19
N GLY A 176 14.37 13.29 3.05
CA GLY A 176 15.18 14.07 3.96
C GLY A 176 14.44 14.44 5.24
N VAL A 177 15.19 14.70 6.30
CA VAL A 177 14.69 15.30 7.54
C VAL A 177 15.63 16.41 7.96
N ASP A 178 15.09 17.64 8.07
CA ASP A 178 15.79 18.80 8.59
C ASP A 178 14.85 19.60 9.49
N THR A 179 14.97 19.40 10.79
CA THR A 179 14.16 20.07 11.81
C THR A 179 14.95 21.11 12.59
N VAL A 180 16.13 21.49 12.11
CA VAL A 180 16.97 22.51 12.72
C VAL A 180 16.68 23.86 12.07
N ALA A 181 16.19 24.81 12.87
CA ALA A 181 15.97 26.17 12.38
C ALA A 181 17.31 26.89 12.15
N PRO A 182 17.43 27.70 11.08
CA PRO A 182 18.61 28.47 10.82
C PRO A 182 18.87 29.52 11.91
N VAL A 183 20.13 29.82 12.18
CA VAL A 183 20.53 30.84 13.14
C VAL A 183 20.71 32.18 12.41
N ALA A 184 20.11 33.25 12.93
CA ALA A 184 20.20 34.58 12.37
C ALA A 184 20.69 35.58 13.40
N SER A 185 21.44 36.63 12.93
CA SER A 185 21.78 37.76 13.73
C SER A 185 21.62 39.06 12.90
N ILE A 186 21.28 40.14 13.59
CA ILE A 186 21.15 41.47 12.98
C ILE A 186 21.62 42.56 13.94
N SER A 187 22.26 43.60 13.41
CA SER A 187 22.61 44.80 14.16
C SER A 187 22.17 46.06 13.38
N ILE A 188 22.03 47.15 14.09
CA ILE A 188 21.75 48.48 13.49
C ILE A 188 22.96 49.37 13.80
N ASP A 189 23.44 50.04 12.79
CA ASP A 189 24.52 51.01 12.92
C ASP A 189 24.01 52.34 13.51
N ASN A 190 24.92 53.25 13.87
CA ASN A 190 24.55 54.60 14.27
C ASN A 190 23.74 55.28 13.17
N VAL A 191 22.61 55.92 13.52
CA VAL A 191 21.74 56.60 12.54
C VAL A 191 22.34 57.82 11.91
N THR A 192 23.33 58.47 12.63
CA THR A 192 24.18 59.56 12.14
C THR A 192 25.61 59.34 12.62
N SER A 193 26.56 60.14 12.18
CA SER A 193 27.97 59.98 12.57
C SER A 193 28.22 60.06 14.08
N ASP A 194 27.43 60.84 14.79
CA ASP A 194 27.46 61.00 16.26
C ASP A 194 26.31 60.32 17.00
N ASN A 195 25.44 59.63 16.26
CA ASN A 195 24.23 58.97 16.75
C ASN A 195 23.24 59.92 17.43
N VAL A 196 23.21 61.19 17.02
CA VAL A 196 22.29 62.24 17.50
C VAL A 196 21.61 62.90 16.31
N ILE A 197 20.27 63.01 16.34
CA ILE A 197 19.53 63.73 15.30
C ILE A 197 19.45 65.23 15.70
N ASN A 198 20.11 66.10 14.95
CA ASN A 198 20.04 67.54 15.13
C ASN A 198 18.96 68.19 14.26
N VAL A 199 18.78 69.55 14.39
CA VAL A 199 17.71 70.30 13.67
C VAL A 199 17.83 70.16 12.15
N THR A 200 19.05 70.16 11.61
CA THR A 200 19.29 70.04 10.16
C THR A 200 18.91 68.59 9.67
N GLU A 201 19.35 67.60 10.38
CA GLU A 201 19.14 66.22 10.05
C GLU A 201 17.67 65.80 10.23
N SER A 202 16.94 66.39 11.16
CA SER A 202 15.51 66.13 11.36
C SER A 202 14.65 66.49 10.15
N GLY A 203 15.12 67.34 9.25
CA GLY A 203 14.47 67.70 8.00
C GLY A 203 14.88 66.86 6.79
N GLN A 204 15.76 65.87 6.98
CA GLN A 204 16.29 65.05 5.89
C GLN A 204 15.84 63.59 5.98
N THR A 205 15.97 62.86 4.86
CA THR A 205 15.85 61.42 4.85
C THR A 205 17.20 60.81 5.22
N ILE A 206 17.23 60.04 6.31
CA ILE A 206 18.42 59.36 6.80
C ILE A 206 18.35 57.89 6.44
N ALA A 207 19.44 57.39 5.84
CA ALA A 207 19.57 55.96 5.58
C ALA A 207 19.91 55.21 6.88
N VAL A 208 19.07 54.38 7.35
CA VAL A 208 19.34 53.44 8.45
C VAL A 208 20.00 52.21 7.88
N THR A 209 21.21 51.91 8.37
CA THR A 209 22.01 50.75 7.93
C THR A 209 22.28 49.80 9.07
N GLY A 210 22.75 48.62 8.76
CA GLY A 210 23.11 47.61 9.74
C GLY A 210 23.76 46.40 9.08
N GLN A 211 24.08 45.42 9.88
CA GLN A 211 24.70 44.18 9.41
C GLN A 211 23.87 42.98 9.80
N VAL A 212 23.91 41.98 8.98
CA VAL A 212 23.30 40.64 9.24
C VAL A 212 24.42 39.59 9.30
N GLY A 213 24.17 38.51 9.96
CA GLY A 213 25.17 37.44 10.12
C GLY A 213 24.56 36.07 10.32
N ASN A 214 25.44 35.09 10.52
CA ASN A 214 25.16 33.69 10.57
C ASN A 214 24.56 33.16 9.24
N GLU A 215 23.37 32.55 9.26
CA GLU A 215 22.77 31.91 8.09
C GLU A 215 21.83 32.81 7.29
N VAL A 216 21.82 34.13 7.61
CA VAL A 216 21.07 35.14 6.83
C VAL A 216 21.66 35.29 5.43
N LYS A 217 20.79 35.34 4.40
CA LYS A 217 21.14 35.29 2.98
C LYS A 217 20.69 36.57 2.26
N VAL A 218 21.33 36.85 1.13
CA VAL A 218 20.87 37.90 0.20
C VAL A 218 19.45 37.59 -0.24
N GLY A 219 18.56 38.59 -0.12
CA GLY A 219 17.15 38.50 -0.40
C GLY A 219 16.26 38.21 0.82
N ASP A 220 16.83 37.90 1.99
CA ASP A 220 16.04 37.74 3.22
C ASP A 220 15.44 39.10 3.63
N ALA A 221 14.19 39.04 4.13
CA ALA A 221 13.46 40.26 4.50
C ALA A 221 13.99 40.86 5.80
N VAL A 222 14.20 42.20 5.78
CA VAL A 222 14.54 42.98 6.94
C VAL A 222 13.43 43.98 7.24
N THR A 223 12.96 43.99 8.50
CA THR A 223 11.94 44.93 8.99
C THR A 223 12.54 45.83 10.04
N VAL A 224 12.48 47.15 9.78
CA VAL A 224 12.93 48.20 10.71
C VAL A 224 11.70 48.90 11.27
N LYS A 225 11.62 49.04 12.60
CA LYS A 225 10.55 49.81 13.28
C LYS A 225 11.13 51.06 13.90
N VAL A 226 10.47 52.23 13.63
CA VAL A 226 10.77 53.50 14.25
C VAL A 226 9.45 54.05 14.85
N GLY A 227 9.29 53.97 16.15
CA GLY A 227 8.03 54.30 16.80
C GLY A 227 6.91 53.36 16.33
N THR A 228 5.85 53.90 15.75
CA THR A 228 4.73 53.13 15.19
C THR A 228 4.91 52.77 13.71
N GLU A 229 5.87 53.38 13.04
CA GLU A 229 6.12 53.17 11.61
C GLU A 229 6.98 51.93 11.36
N THR A 230 6.71 51.27 10.26
CA THR A 230 7.41 50.04 9.85
C THR A 230 7.94 50.18 8.43
N TYR A 231 9.22 49.93 8.25
CA TYR A 231 9.92 49.99 6.97
C TYR A 231 10.41 48.57 6.62
N GLN A 232 10.28 48.19 5.35
CA GLN A 232 10.71 46.89 4.88
C GLN A 232 11.77 47.01 3.79
N THR A 233 12.78 46.19 3.85
CA THR A 233 13.84 46.06 2.85
C THR A 233 14.34 44.61 2.81
N THR A 234 15.32 44.33 2.02
CA THR A 234 15.97 43.00 1.94
C THR A 234 17.47 43.13 2.12
N VAL A 235 18.12 42.08 2.51
CA VAL A 235 19.57 41.92 2.57
C VAL A 235 20.18 42.01 1.18
#